data_17a54d9701b7822c28530637049e2d9a
#
_entry.id   17a54d9701b7822c28530637049e2d9a
#
_cell.length_a   1.000
_cell.length_b   1.000
_cell.length_c   1.000
_cell.angle_alpha   90.00
_cell.angle_beta   90.00
_cell.angle_gamma   90.00
#
_symmetry.space_group_name_H-M   'P 1'
#
loop_
_entity.id
_entity.type
_entity.pdbx_description
1 polymer ?
#
loop_
_entity_poly.entity_id
_entity_poly.type
_entity_poly.pdbx_seq_one_letter_code
_entity_poly.pdbx_strand_id
1 'polypeptide(L)'
;MSATLEDSPRLASTEVAVKLDGVRKVYGRGDRAVTALDGLDLRVAPGEFVCLLGASGCGKSTLLNLVAGLDKPSAGSIELNTSRPAVMFQEAALMPWLTAARNVELPLRLAGFGRADRRAKAAELLELVRLGGVGAKRPHELSGGMRQRVALARALAATLRVDGADAPALLLMDEPFAALDAITRDVMQGELLRIYRSTGTAVLFVTHDVREAVRLGQRVVLLSSRPGKVVREWAGSPGVEDAELTDEITARLREVISSHAAG
;
A
#
# COMPACT_ATOMS: atom_id res chain seq x y z
N MET A 1 2.26 46.33 7.15
CA MET A 1 3.44 45.52 7.44
C MET A 1 3.09 44.10 7.03
N SER A 2 3.56 43.70 5.86
CA SER A 2 3.30 42.37 5.28
C SER A 2 4.16 41.32 5.99
N ALA A 3 3.54 40.30 6.55
CA ALA A 3 4.22 39.10 6.99
C ALA A 3 4.18 38.08 5.87
N THR A 4 5.32 37.83 5.31
CA THR A 4 5.66 36.85 4.28
C THR A 4 5.40 35.43 4.77
N LEU A 5 4.62 34.68 4.03
CA LEU A 5 4.51 33.23 4.13
C LEU A 5 5.77 32.61 3.53
N GLU A 6 6.70 32.22 4.36
CA GLU A 6 7.87 31.44 3.94
C GLU A 6 7.95 30.15 4.77
N ASP A 7 8.28 29.10 4.01
CA ASP A 7 8.89 27.84 4.40
C ASP A 7 7.98 26.70 4.91
N SER A 8 7.37 26.06 3.90
CA SER A 8 7.17 24.61 3.99
C SER A 8 8.49 23.92 3.61
N PRO A 9 9.01 22.94 4.37
CA PRO A 9 10.22 22.26 4.01
C PRO A 9 10.01 21.45 2.71
N ARG A 10 10.58 21.95 1.62
CA ARG A 10 10.76 21.20 0.37
C ARG A 10 11.62 19.99 0.68
N LEU A 11 11.02 18.80 0.59
CA LEU A 11 11.77 17.54 0.45
C LEU A 11 12.58 17.60 -0.85
N ALA A 12 13.80 18.07 -0.75
CA ALA A 12 14.77 18.07 -1.83
C ALA A 12 15.56 16.75 -1.80
N SER A 13 14.92 15.62 -2.15
CA SER A 13 15.65 14.46 -2.63
C SER A 13 15.20 14.19 -4.07
N THR A 14 16.16 14.22 -5.00
CA THR A 14 16.00 13.81 -6.41
C THR A 14 15.69 12.32 -6.56
N GLU A 15 15.73 11.55 -5.49
CA GLU A 15 15.47 10.12 -5.47
C GLU A 15 13.97 9.85 -5.27
N VAL A 16 13.40 9.05 -6.16
CA VAL A 16 12.02 8.56 -6.08
C VAL A 16 12.06 7.04 -5.95
N ALA A 17 11.23 6.47 -5.08
CA ALA A 17 10.99 5.03 -5.05
C ALA A 17 10.07 4.62 -6.22
N VAL A 18 9.07 5.46 -6.51
CA VAL A 18 8.12 5.28 -7.62
C VAL A 18 7.84 6.63 -8.26
N LYS A 19 7.89 6.69 -9.60
CA LYS A 19 7.40 7.82 -10.39
C LYS A 19 6.46 7.32 -11.48
N LEU A 20 5.27 7.87 -11.51
CA LEU A 20 4.31 7.74 -12.59
C LEU A 20 4.24 9.07 -13.34
N ASP A 21 4.29 9.02 -14.67
CA ASP A 21 4.29 10.21 -15.55
C ASP A 21 3.26 9.98 -16.64
N GLY A 22 2.14 10.72 -16.59
CA GLY A 22 1.03 10.66 -17.53
C GLY A 22 0.43 9.26 -17.68
N VAL A 23 0.41 8.44 -16.65
CA VAL A 23 0.01 7.02 -16.73
C VAL A 23 -1.45 6.91 -17.12
N ARG A 24 -1.70 6.19 -18.22
CA ARG A 24 -3.02 5.82 -18.70
C ARG A 24 -3.17 4.31 -18.78
N LYS A 25 -4.35 3.81 -18.38
CA LYS A 25 -4.71 2.39 -18.52
C LYS A 25 -6.11 2.25 -19.09
N VAL A 26 -6.20 1.52 -20.20
CA VAL A 26 -7.45 1.19 -20.89
C VAL A 26 -7.55 -0.32 -20.98
N TYR A 27 -8.69 -0.88 -20.58
CA TYR A 27 -9.04 -2.28 -20.74
C TYR A 27 -10.06 -2.44 -21.89
N GLY A 28 -9.97 -3.53 -22.61
CA GLY A 28 -10.83 -3.79 -23.77
C GLY A 28 -10.37 -3.05 -25.04
N ARG A 29 -11.20 -3.13 -26.10
CA ARG A 29 -10.96 -2.49 -27.41
C ARG A 29 -12.28 -2.00 -28.01
N GLY A 30 -12.19 -0.99 -28.90
CA GLY A 30 -13.34 -0.39 -29.57
C GLY A 30 -14.39 0.12 -28.56
N ASP A 31 -15.68 -0.10 -28.85
CA ASP A 31 -16.80 0.39 -28.04
C ASP A 31 -16.88 -0.21 -26.63
N ARG A 32 -16.11 -1.28 -26.36
CA ARG A 32 -16.01 -1.90 -25.02
C ARG A 32 -14.78 -1.44 -24.27
N ALA A 33 -14.06 -0.43 -24.73
CA ALA A 33 -12.91 0.10 -24.05
C ALA A 33 -13.31 0.84 -22.77
N VAL A 34 -12.68 0.48 -21.66
CA VAL A 34 -12.89 1.12 -20.35
C VAL A 34 -11.59 1.76 -19.90
N THR A 35 -11.57 3.08 -19.79
CA THR A 35 -10.44 3.80 -19.23
C THR A 35 -10.50 3.71 -17.70
N ALA A 36 -9.52 3.03 -17.11
CA ALA A 36 -9.40 2.89 -15.67
C ALA A 36 -8.60 4.04 -15.05
N LEU A 37 -7.50 4.44 -15.70
CA LEU A 37 -6.65 5.57 -15.30
C LEU A 37 -6.43 6.46 -16.53
N ASP A 38 -6.37 7.78 -16.34
CA ASP A 38 -6.23 8.74 -17.44
C ASP A 38 -5.30 9.91 -17.09
N GLY A 39 -4.05 9.79 -17.51
CA GLY A 39 -3.03 10.82 -17.30
C GLY A 39 -2.69 11.01 -15.81
N LEU A 40 -2.42 9.92 -15.10
CA LEU A 40 -2.13 9.94 -13.67
C LEU A 40 -0.64 10.19 -13.43
N ASP A 41 -0.34 11.27 -12.69
CA ASP A 41 0.98 11.61 -12.19
C ASP A 41 1.03 11.34 -10.69
N LEU A 42 2.05 10.60 -10.24
CA LEU A 42 2.28 10.31 -8.82
C LEU A 42 3.77 10.07 -8.59
N ARG A 43 4.27 10.59 -7.48
CA ARG A 43 5.63 10.29 -7.00
C ARG A 43 5.56 9.77 -5.58
N VAL A 44 6.37 8.78 -5.27
CA VAL A 44 6.57 8.27 -3.91
C VAL A 44 8.06 8.35 -3.61
N ALA A 45 8.42 9.05 -2.56
CA ALA A 45 9.81 9.15 -2.12
C ALA A 45 10.26 7.86 -1.40
N PRO A 46 11.57 7.56 -1.34
CA PRO A 46 12.09 6.50 -0.48
C PRO A 46 11.65 6.73 0.97
N GLY A 47 11.13 5.67 1.59
CA GLY A 47 10.66 5.76 2.96
C GLY A 47 9.37 6.57 3.18
N GLU A 48 8.66 6.99 2.14
CA GLU A 48 7.39 7.71 2.25
C GLU A 48 6.20 6.75 2.38
N PHE A 49 5.25 7.09 3.28
CA PHE A 49 3.97 6.40 3.39
C PHE A 49 2.87 7.20 2.70
N VAL A 50 2.47 6.76 1.52
CA VAL A 50 1.42 7.39 0.71
C VAL A 50 0.15 6.55 0.78
N CYS A 51 -0.96 7.17 1.19
CA CYS A 51 -2.29 6.57 1.15
C CYS A 51 -3.06 7.01 -0.10
N LEU A 52 -3.52 6.06 -0.89
CA LEU A 52 -4.43 6.29 -2.03
C LEU A 52 -5.87 6.09 -1.58
N LEU A 53 -6.64 7.16 -1.66
CA LEU A 53 -8.04 7.17 -1.31
C LEU A 53 -8.90 7.35 -2.58
N GLY A 54 -10.10 6.81 -2.59
CA GLY A 54 -11.05 6.99 -3.69
C GLY A 54 -12.19 5.98 -3.67
N ALA A 55 -13.24 6.26 -4.42
CA ALA A 55 -14.42 5.39 -4.53
C ALA A 55 -14.07 3.98 -5.07
N SER A 56 -14.97 3.02 -4.84
CA SER A 56 -14.84 1.69 -5.43
C SER A 56 -14.82 1.79 -6.95
N GLY A 57 -13.92 1.04 -7.59
CA GLY A 57 -13.80 1.01 -9.05
C GLY A 57 -13.10 2.23 -9.69
N CYS A 58 -12.54 3.17 -8.92
CA CYS A 58 -11.83 4.34 -9.45
C CYS A 58 -10.43 4.06 -10.01
N GLY A 59 -9.93 2.82 -9.92
CA GLY A 59 -8.65 2.44 -10.51
C GLY A 59 -7.50 2.22 -9.51
N LYS A 60 -7.74 2.23 -8.19
CA LYS A 60 -6.69 2.03 -7.15
C LYS A 60 -5.93 0.71 -7.32
N SER A 61 -6.64 -0.41 -7.41
CA SER A 61 -6.02 -1.74 -7.62
C SER A 61 -5.34 -1.85 -8.99
N THR A 62 -5.89 -1.17 -10.03
CA THR A 62 -5.21 -1.05 -11.32
C THR A 62 -3.87 -0.35 -11.17
N LEU A 63 -3.83 0.76 -10.44
CA LEU A 63 -2.59 1.50 -10.18
C LEU A 63 -1.57 0.63 -9.45
N LEU A 64 -1.99 -0.08 -8.39
CA LEU A 64 -1.10 -1.01 -7.69
C LEU A 64 -0.56 -2.12 -8.60
N ASN A 65 -1.40 -2.70 -9.46
CA ASN A 65 -0.96 -3.74 -10.41
C ASN A 65 0.06 -3.23 -11.42
N LEU A 66 -0.10 -1.98 -11.88
CA LEU A 66 0.87 -1.34 -12.76
C LEU A 66 2.21 -1.10 -12.04
N VAL A 67 2.18 -0.55 -10.82
CA VAL A 67 3.39 -0.33 -10.01
C VAL A 67 4.05 -1.66 -9.62
N ALA A 68 3.27 -2.71 -9.37
CA ALA A 68 3.79 -4.05 -9.10
C ALA A 68 4.42 -4.74 -10.33
N GLY A 69 4.27 -4.16 -11.53
CA GLY A 69 4.71 -4.79 -12.78
C GLY A 69 3.88 -5.99 -13.21
N LEU A 70 2.70 -6.18 -12.62
CA LEU A 70 1.75 -7.25 -12.96
C LEU A 70 0.95 -6.94 -14.21
N ASP A 71 0.89 -5.67 -14.60
CA ASP A 71 0.26 -5.17 -15.82
C ASP A 71 1.10 -4.03 -16.40
N LYS A 72 0.80 -3.61 -17.64
CA LYS A 72 1.51 -2.54 -18.33
C LYS A 72 0.58 -1.35 -18.57
N PRO A 73 1.07 -0.11 -18.47
CA PRO A 73 0.29 1.06 -18.84
C PRO A 73 -0.01 1.04 -20.35
N SER A 74 -1.16 1.61 -20.74
CA SER A 74 -1.52 1.81 -22.14
C SER A 74 -0.81 3.02 -22.75
N ALA A 75 -0.46 4.02 -21.92
CA ALA A 75 0.37 5.18 -22.24
C ALA A 75 0.99 5.75 -20.96
N GLY A 76 1.97 6.65 -21.11
CA GLY A 76 2.76 7.17 -20.01
C GLY A 76 3.88 6.21 -19.59
N SER A 77 4.57 6.53 -18.50
CA SER A 77 5.71 5.76 -18.02
C SER A 77 5.65 5.55 -16.50
N ILE A 78 6.24 4.44 -16.04
CA ILE A 78 6.43 4.10 -14.63
C ILE A 78 7.90 3.82 -14.42
N GLU A 79 8.51 4.59 -13.54
CA GLU A 79 9.89 4.44 -13.11
C GLU A 79 9.90 3.89 -11.68
N LEU A 80 10.64 2.81 -11.45
CA LEU A 80 10.79 2.14 -10.16
C LEU A 80 12.27 2.09 -9.80
N ASN A 81 12.63 2.73 -8.71
CA ASN A 81 13.98 2.67 -8.14
C ASN A 81 14.02 1.69 -6.95
N THR A 82 13.33 0.57 -7.08
CA THR A 82 13.30 -0.52 -6.11
C THR A 82 13.53 -1.84 -6.82
N SER A 83 14.20 -2.77 -6.18
CA SER A 83 14.55 -4.04 -6.81
C SER A 83 13.32 -4.92 -7.11
N ARG A 84 12.34 -4.95 -6.22
CA ARG A 84 11.05 -5.66 -6.36
C ARG A 84 10.06 -5.13 -5.36
N PRO A 85 8.90 -4.61 -5.77
CA PRO A 85 7.81 -4.26 -4.86
C PRO A 85 7.28 -5.52 -4.16
N ALA A 86 7.07 -5.43 -2.85
CA ALA A 86 6.29 -6.42 -2.12
C ALA A 86 4.81 -6.08 -2.26
N VAL A 87 3.95 -7.06 -2.54
CA VAL A 87 2.52 -6.81 -2.76
C VAL A 87 1.69 -7.57 -1.75
N MET A 88 0.77 -6.87 -1.11
CA MET A 88 -0.33 -7.44 -0.34
C MET A 88 -1.64 -7.12 -1.06
N PHE A 89 -2.28 -8.15 -1.57
CA PHE A 89 -3.58 -8.03 -2.25
C PHE A 89 -4.73 -7.97 -1.24
N GLN A 90 -5.88 -7.49 -1.68
CA GLN A 90 -7.12 -7.46 -0.91
C GLN A 90 -7.49 -8.86 -0.38
N GLU A 91 -7.38 -9.87 -1.24
CA GLU A 91 -7.44 -11.27 -0.80
C GLU A 91 -6.08 -11.72 -0.28
N ALA A 92 -6.07 -12.52 0.77
CA ALA A 92 -4.84 -13.00 1.40
C ALA A 92 -3.93 -13.79 0.44
N ALA A 93 -4.49 -14.41 -0.61
CA ALA A 93 -3.79 -15.16 -1.65
C ALA A 93 -2.64 -16.04 -1.11
N LEU A 94 -2.89 -16.75 0.01
CA LEU A 94 -1.93 -17.68 0.59
C LEU A 94 -1.83 -18.94 -0.26
N MET A 95 -0.62 -19.51 -0.35
CA MET A 95 -0.41 -20.81 -0.98
C MET A 95 -1.11 -21.89 -0.16
N PRO A 96 -2.20 -22.52 -0.64
CA PRO A 96 -3.04 -23.40 0.17
C PRO A 96 -2.34 -24.69 0.62
N TRP A 97 -1.30 -25.11 -0.08
CA TRP A 97 -0.46 -26.27 0.26
C TRP A 97 0.67 -25.97 1.25
N LEU A 98 0.91 -24.68 1.56
CA LEU A 98 1.92 -24.26 2.52
C LEU A 98 1.28 -23.94 3.87
N THR A 99 2.02 -24.17 4.97
CA THR A 99 1.63 -23.69 6.29
C THR A 99 1.77 -22.18 6.40
N ALA A 100 1.23 -21.56 7.44
CA ALA A 100 1.38 -20.13 7.71
C ALA A 100 2.86 -19.71 7.75
N ALA A 101 3.68 -20.43 8.50
CA ALA A 101 5.13 -20.17 8.56
C ALA A 101 5.80 -20.28 7.17
N ARG A 102 5.45 -21.33 6.41
CA ARG A 102 6.04 -21.52 5.06
C ARG A 102 5.57 -20.50 4.04
N ASN A 103 4.35 -19.95 4.18
CA ASN A 103 3.91 -18.81 3.38
C ASN A 103 4.79 -17.58 3.64
N VAL A 104 5.13 -17.32 4.92
CA VAL A 104 6.02 -16.21 5.31
C VAL A 104 7.48 -16.50 4.94
N GLU A 105 7.95 -17.75 5.05
CA GLU A 105 9.30 -18.14 4.64
C GLU A 105 9.54 -18.03 3.12
N LEU A 106 8.49 -18.08 2.30
CA LEU A 106 8.62 -18.14 0.84
C LEU A 106 9.38 -16.94 0.26
N PRO A 107 9.00 -15.69 0.53
CA PRO A 107 9.75 -14.53 0.02
C PRO A 107 11.19 -14.47 0.58
N LEU A 108 11.42 -14.85 1.83
CA LEU A 108 12.76 -14.91 2.41
C LEU A 108 13.65 -15.92 1.70
N ARG A 109 13.08 -17.07 1.30
CA ARG A 109 13.79 -18.06 0.49
C ARG A 109 14.17 -17.50 -0.87
N LEU A 110 13.26 -16.77 -1.53
CA LEU A 110 13.51 -16.15 -2.84
C LEU A 110 14.54 -15.01 -2.75
N ALA A 111 14.63 -14.35 -1.58
CA ALA A 111 15.63 -13.34 -1.28
C ALA A 111 16.99 -13.92 -0.89
N GLY A 112 17.15 -15.27 -0.81
CA GLY A 112 18.44 -15.91 -0.55
C GLY A 112 18.74 -16.19 0.94
N PHE A 113 17.81 -15.94 1.87
CA PHE A 113 18.05 -16.24 3.28
C PHE A 113 18.30 -17.73 3.55
N GLY A 114 19.25 -18.04 4.43
CA GLY A 114 19.54 -19.38 4.91
C GLY A 114 18.34 -20.04 5.62
N ARG A 115 18.35 -21.37 5.73
CA ARG A 115 17.21 -22.11 6.31
C ARG A 115 16.92 -21.75 7.77
N ALA A 116 17.96 -21.52 8.58
CA ALA A 116 17.80 -21.14 9.98
C ALA A 116 17.22 -19.72 10.09
N ASP A 117 17.81 -18.75 9.37
CA ASP A 117 17.43 -17.34 9.43
C ASP A 117 16.00 -17.10 8.95
N ARG A 118 15.60 -17.72 7.81
CA ARG A 118 14.23 -17.56 7.33
C ARG A 118 13.17 -18.15 8.28
N ARG A 119 13.50 -19.22 9.00
CA ARG A 119 12.60 -19.79 10.03
C ARG A 119 12.46 -18.86 11.23
N ALA A 120 13.58 -18.31 11.71
CA ALA A 120 13.59 -17.36 12.80
C ALA A 120 12.80 -16.09 12.41
N LYS A 121 13.11 -15.49 11.26
CA LYS A 121 12.41 -14.28 10.76
C LYS A 121 10.92 -14.51 10.50
N ALA A 122 10.54 -15.69 9.98
CA ALA A 122 9.13 -16.02 9.80
C ALA A 122 8.39 -16.17 11.13
N ALA A 123 9.03 -16.74 12.15
CA ALA A 123 8.45 -16.81 13.49
C ALA A 123 8.29 -15.41 14.10
N GLU A 124 9.31 -14.55 14.02
CA GLU A 124 9.26 -13.16 14.48
C GLU A 124 8.12 -12.38 13.78
N LEU A 125 7.97 -12.52 12.48
CA LEU A 125 6.92 -11.84 11.72
C LEU A 125 5.52 -12.38 12.08
N LEU A 126 5.38 -13.67 12.38
CA LEU A 126 4.11 -14.23 12.85
C LEU A 126 3.77 -13.74 14.26
N GLU A 127 4.75 -13.65 15.17
CA GLU A 127 4.55 -13.03 16.49
C GLU A 127 4.12 -11.56 16.34
N LEU A 128 4.78 -10.82 15.46
CA LEU A 128 4.49 -9.42 15.19
C LEU A 128 3.02 -9.19 14.75
N VAL A 129 2.46 -10.08 13.93
CA VAL A 129 1.05 -10.02 13.52
C VAL A 129 0.11 -10.77 14.50
N ARG A 130 0.59 -11.06 15.71
CA ARG A 130 -0.16 -11.76 16.76
C ARG A 130 -0.69 -13.13 16.35
N LEU A 131 0.14 -13.88 15.64
CA LEU A 131 -0.11 -15.27 15.23
C LEU A 131 0.99 -16.23 15.72
N GLY A 132 1.57 -15.94 16.88
CA GLY A 132 2.47 -16.86 17.56
C GLY A 132 1.83 -18.21 17.78
N GLY A 133 2.60 -19.28 17.59
CA GLY A 133 2.12 -20.66 17.73
C GLY A 133 1.23 -21.19 16.60
N VAL A 134 0.85 -20.35 15.61
CA VAL A 134 -0.06 -20.74 14.51
C VAL A 134 0.69 -21.20 13.26
N GLY A 135 2.01 -21.13 13.27
CA GLY A 135 2.87 -21.34 12.11
C GLY A 135 2.71 -22.69 11.39
N ALA A 136 2.28 -23.74 12.10
CA ALA A 136 2.05 -25.06 11.52
C ALA A 136 0.72 -25.20 10.76
N LYS A 137 -0.25 -24.31 11.00
CA LYS A 137 -1.58 -24.36 10.37
C LYS A 137 -1.53 -24.00 8.89
N ARG A 138 -2.42 -24.63 8.11
CA ARG A 138 -2.64 -24.32 6.69
C ARG A 138 -3.74 -23.26 6.52
N PRO A 139 -3.84 -22.58 5.37
CA PRO A 139 -4.83 -21.53 5.14
C PRO A 139 -6.27 -21.91 5.43
N HIS A 140 -6.68 -23.14 5.16
CA HIS A 140 -8.05 -23.63 5.42
C HIS A 140 -8.34 -23.83 6.92
N GLU A 141 -7.31 -23.91 7.78
CA GLU A 141 -7.43 -24.01 9.24
C GLU A 141 -7.41 -22.63 9.93
N LEU A 142 -7.33 -21.54 9.14
CA LEU A 142 -7.24 -20.17 9.62
C LEU A 142 -8.55 -19.42 9.36
N SER A 143 -8.95 -18.54 10.28
CA SER A 143 -10.03 -17.57 10.02
C SER A 143 -9.65 -16.56 8.93
N GLY A 144 -10.61 -15.83 8.37
CA GLY A 144 -10.37 -14.78 7.38
C GLY A 144 -9.36 -13.75 7.85
N GLY A 145 -9.55 -13.21 9.05
CA GLY A 145 -8.61 -12.26 9.66
C GLY A 145 -7.23 -12.84 9.94
N MET A 146 -7.15 -14.14 10.33
CA MET A 146 -5.85 -14.80 10.50
C MET A 146 -5.14 -14.96 9.15
N ARG A 147 -5.84 -15.33 8.08
CA ARG A 147 -5.25 -15.39 6.73
C ARG A 147 -4.70 -14.03 6.30
N GLN A 148 -5.44 -12.95 6.56
CA GLN A 148 -5.01 -11.59 6.22
C GLN A 148 -3.74 -11.19 6.98
N ARG A 149 -3.66 -11.52 8.26
CA ARG A 149 -2.46 -11.28 9.07
C ARG A 149 -1.25 -12.11 8.62
N VAL A 150 -1.44 -13.36 8.17
CA VAL A 150 -0.36 -14.14 7.54
C VAL A 150 0.08 -13.50 6.22
N ALA A 151 -0.86 -12.98 5.42
CA ALA A 151 -0.53 -12.27 4.18
C ALA A 151 0.28 -10.99 4.45
N LEU A 152 -0.06 -10.24 5.51
CA LEU A 152 0.73 -9.10 5.97
C LEU A 152 2.15 -9.52 6.37
N ALA A 153 2.30 -10.55 7.20
CA ALA A 153 3.61 -11.08 7.58
C ALA A 153 4.43 -11.51 6.37
N ARG A 154 3.79 -12.14 5.36
CA ARG A 154 4.43 -12.53 4.10
C ARG A 154 4.87 -11.32 3.28
N ALA A 155 4.04 -10.28 3.19
CA ALA A 155 4.39 -9.04 2.48
C ALA A 155 5.56 -8.33 3.15
N LEU A 156 5.57 -8.25 4.48
CA LEU A 156 6.69 -7.72 5.25
C LEU A 156 7.96 -8.55 5.06
N ALA A 157 7.85 -9.87 5.04
CA ALA A 157 8.99 -10.75 4.75
C ALA A 157 9.60 -10.46 3.37
N ALA A 158 8.77 -10.06 2.38
CA ALA A 158 9.23 -9.73 1.04
C ALA A 158 10.02 -8.41 0.96
N THR A 159 9.90 -7.52 1.97
CA THR A 159 10.69 -6.30 2.04
C THR A 159 12.06 -6.50 2.68
N LEU A 160 12.28 -7.63 3.36
CA LEU A 160 13.56 -7.92 4.02
C LEU A 160 14.61 -8.33 2.98
N ARG A 161 15.85 -7.90 3.20
CA ARG A 161 17.00 -8.16 2.34
C ARG A 161 18.07 -8.94 3.09
N VAL A 162 18.83 -9.73 2.36
CA VAL A 162 20.15 -10.19 2.81
C VAL A 162 21.09 -8.99 2.68
N ASP A 163 21.93 -8.76 3.69
CA ASP A 163 22.82 -7.60 3.80
C ASP A 163 23.52 -7.26 2.48
N GLY A 164 23.46 -5.99 2.08
CA GLY A 164 24.16 -5.43 0.92
C GLY A 164 23.29 -5.05 -0.30
N ALA A 165 21.97 -5.10 -0.22
CA ALA A 165 21.10 -4.61 -1.30
C ALA A 165 20.72 -3.13 -1.08
N ASP A 166 21.30 -2.23 -1.87
CA ASP A 166 21.16 -0.76 -1.74
C ASP A 166 19.81 -0.19 -2.19
N ALA A 167 18.92 -1.00 -2.78
CA ALA A 167 17.66 -0.48 -3.28
C ALA A 167 16.59 -0.37 -2.18
N PRO A 168 15.91 0.79 -2.04
CA PRO A 168 14.86 0.97 -1.05
C PRO A 168 13.74 -0.06 -1.26
N ALA A 169 13.18 -0.57 -0.17
CA ALA A 169 12.04 -1.48 -0.23
C ALA A 169 10.77 -0.69 -0.51
N LEU A 170 9.85 -1.27 -1.29
CA LEU A 170 8.53 -0.74 -1.58
C LEU A 170 7.46 -1.78 -1.22
N LEU A 171 6.50 -1.39 -0.40
CA LEU A 171 5.35 -2.20 -0.01
C LEU A 171 4.08 -1.63 -0.61
N LEU A 172 3.41 -2.42 -1.44
CA LEU A 172 2.13 -2.12 -2.06
C LEU A 172 1.02 -2.86 -1.32
N MET A 173 0.01 -2.17 -0.84
CA MET A 173 -1.05 -2.76 -0.03
C MET A 173 -2.42 -2.37 -0.57
N ASP A 174 -3.24 -3.36 -0.95
CA ASP A 174 -4.60 -3.16 -1.45
C ASP A 174 -5.62 -3.53 -0.38
N GLU A 175 -6.20 -2.54 0.30
CA GLU A 175 -7.20 -2.67 1.36
C GLU A 175 -6.85 -3.74 2.42
N PRO A 176 -5.63 -3.72 3.01
CA PRO A 176 -5.09 -4.85 3.77
C PRO A 176 -5.87 -5.17 5.04
N PHE A 177 -6.66 -4.23 5.55
CA PHE A 177 -7.38 -4.35 6.80
C PHE A 177 -8.91 -4.45 6.64
N ALA A 178 -9.43 -4.51 5.40
CA ALA A 178 -10.86 -4.53 5.13
C ALA A 178 -11.60 -5.73 5.78
N ALA A 179 -10.93 -6.88 5.90
CA ALA A 179 -11.51 -8.09 6.48
C ALA A 179 -11.32 -8.23 8.00
N LEU A 180 -10.76 -7.20 8.68
CA LEU A 180 -10.49 -7.22 10.11
C LEU A 180 -11.60 -6.52 10.90
N ASP A 181 -11.88 -7.03 12.11
CA ASP A 181 -12.68 -6.29 13.09
C ASP A 181 -11.96 -5.02 13.57
N ALA A 182 -12.70 -4.08 14.15
CA ALA A 182 -12.19 -2.76 14.51
C ALA A 182 -10.99 -2.82 15.46
N ILE A 183 -11.03 -3.69 16.47
CA ILE A 183 -9.96 -3.80 17.48
C ILE A 183 -8.70 -4.39 16.85
N THR A 184 -8.85 -5.45 16.07
CA THR A 184 -7.71 -6.09 15.38
C THR A 184 -7.13 -5.13 14.35
N ARG A 185 -7.95 -4.38 13.63
CA ARG A 185 -7.52 -3.36 12.65
C ARG A 185 -6.67 -2.28 13.32
N ASP A 186 -7.13 -1.73 14.43
CA ASP A 186 -6.41 -0.70 15.19
C ASP A 186 -5.02 -1.18 15.61
N VAL A 187 -4.95 -2.39 16.16
CA VAL A 187 -3.69 -3.03 16.54
C VAL A 187 -2.76 -3.22 15.34
N MET A 188 -3.28 -3.72 14.20
CA MET A 188 -2.48 -3.99 13.00
C MET A 188 -1.98 -2.69 12.34
N GLN A 189 -2.75 -1.61 12.38
CA GLN A 189 -2.31 -0.29 11.94
C GLN A 189 -1.14 0.21 12.79
N GLY A 190 -1.24 0.07 14.12
CA GLY A 190 -0.14 0.42 15.03
C GLY A 190 1.14 -0.40 14.75
N GLU A 191 1.02 -1.71 14.52
CA GLU A 191 2.16 -2.56 14.19
C GLU A 191 2.75 -2.21 12.80
N LEU A 192 1.92 -1.91 11.81
CA LEU A 192 2.38 -1.46 10.50
C LEU A 192 3.18 -0.16 10.61
N LEU A 193 2.70 0.83 11.37
CA LEU A 193 3.43 2.08 11.61
C LEU A 193 4.77 1.84 12.33
N ARG A 194 4.80 0.93 13.29
CA ARG A 194 6.03 0.56 14.00
C ARG A 194 7.08 -0.01 13.05
N ILE A 195 6.66 -0.95 12.18
CA ILE A 195 7.54 -1.55 11.18
C ILE A 195 8.01 -0.50 10.18
N TYR A 196 7.08 0.27 9.64
CA TYR A 196 7.37 1.36 8.72
C TYR A 196 8.47 2.29 9.26
N ARG A 197 8.32 2.77 10.51
CA ARG A 197 9.30 3.64 11.16
C ARG A 197 10.67 2.97 11.38
N SER A 198 10.70 1.67 11.58
CA SER A 198 11.95 0.93 11.84
C SER A 198 12.69 0.51 10.58
N THR A 199 12.00 0.36 9.44
CA THR A 199 12.59 -0.19 8.21
C THR A 199 12.87 0.86 7.15
N GLY A 200 12.26 2.04 7.21
CA GLY A 200 12.36 3.04 6.15
C GLY A 200 11.78 2.56 4.80
N THR A 201 10.91 1.56 4.82
CA THR A 201 10.25 1.01 3.63
C THR A 201 9.26 2.03 3.07
N ALA A 202 9.33 2.35 1.77
CA ALA A 202 8.29 3.13 1.12
C ALA A 202 6.99 2.33 1.05
N VAL A 203 5.85 2.97 1.30
CA VAL A 203 4.54 2.30 1.33
C VAL A 203 3.57 3.03 0.41
N LEU A 204 2.92 2.29 -0.48
CA LEU A 204 1.75 2.75 -1.23
C LEU A 204 0.54 1.93 -0.76
N PHE A 205 -0.31 2.58 0.01
CA PHE A 205 -1.41 1.97 0.75
C PHE A 205 -2.75 2.40 0.16
N VAL A 206 -3.52 1.45 -0.32
CA VAL A 206 -4.87 1.71 -0.85
C VAL A 206 -5.90 1.44 0.23
N THR A 207 -6.80 2.39 0.42
CA THR A 207 -7.97 2.24 1.29
C THR A 207 -9.15 3.05 0.77
N HIS A 208 -10.33 2.74 1.27
CA HIS A 208 -11.53 3.56 1.11
C HIS A 208 -11.93 4.25 2.43
N ASP A 209 -11.20 4.00 3.52
CA ASP A 209 -11.43 4.59 4.84
C ASP A 209 -10.55 5.82 5.05
N VAL A 210 -11.20 6.99 5.19
CA VAL A 210 -10.51 8.29 5.38
C VAL A 210 -9.71 8.31 6.69
N ARG A 211 -10.28 7.76 7.78
CA ARG A 211 -9.60 7.74 9.08
C ARG A 211 -8.33 6.91 9.03
N GLU A 212 -8.38 5.78 8.34
CA GLU A 212 -7.22 4.94 8.11
C GLU A 212 -6.15 5.68 7.31
N ALA A 213 -6.54 6.37 6.23
CA ALA A 213 -5.62 7.14 5.40
C ALA A 213 -4.94 8.27 6.18
N VAL A 214 -5.68 9.03 6.98
CA VAL A 214 -5.15 10.12 7.82
C VAL A 214 -4.22 9.59 8.90
N ARG A 215 -4.60 8.48 9.56
CA ARG A 215 -3.80 7.88 10.62
C ARG A 215 -2.48 7.31 10.14
N LEU A 216 -2.44 6.74 8.93
CA LEU A 216 -1.27 6.00 8.42
C LEU A 216 -0.39 6.85 7.51
N GLY A 217 -0.98 7.72 6.69
CA GLY A 217 -0.28 8.40 5.61
C GLY A 217 0.52 9.62 6.04
N GLN A 218 1.76 9.74 5.54
CA GLN A 218 2.44 11.04 5.48
C GLN A 218 1.83 11.92 4.39
N ARG A 219 1.24 11.29 3.39
CA ARG A 219 0.50 11.96 2.33
C ARG A 219 -0.72 11.14 1.97
N VAL A 220 -1.86 11.81 1.82
CA VAL A 220 -3.11 11.23 1.36
C VAL A 220 -3.40 11.77 -0.03
N VAL A 221 -3.59 10.87 -1.00
CA VAL A 221 -3.85 11.20 -2.40
C VAL A 221 -5.26 10.73 -2.74
N LEU A 222 -6.14 11.64 -3.09
CA LEU A 222 -7.51 11.35 -3.51
C LEU A 222 -7.57 11.18 -5.02
N LEU A 223 -8.08 10.04 -5.46
CA LEU A 223 -8.39 9.78 -6.86
C LEU A 223 -9.84 10.15 -7.20
N SER A 224 -10.05 10.65 -8.42
CA SER A 224 -11.39 10.85 -9.00
C SER A 224 -12.13 9.51 -9.12
N SER A 225 -13.42 9.56 -9.32
CA SER A 225 -14.17 8.44 -9.89
C SER A 225 -13.64 8.11 -11.29
N ARG A 226 -14.02 6.94 -11.82
CA ARG A 226 -13.50 6.48 -13.12
C ARG A 226 -13.70 7.49 -14.25
N PRO A 227 -12.66 7.81 -15.04
CA PRO A 227 -11.27 7.34 -14.93
C PRO A 227 -10.53 7.98 -13.76
N GLY A 228 -9.67 7.17 -13.10
CA GLY A 228 -8.89 7.64 -11.97
C GLY A 228 -7.84 8.69 -12.37
N LYS A 229 -7.91 9.85 -11.74
CA LYS A 229 -6.94 10.96 -11.82
C LYS A 229 -6.67 11.44 -10.40
N VAL A 230 -5.51 12.00 -10.14
CA VAL A 230 -5.26 12.68 -8.87
C VAL A 230 -6.11 13.95 -8.82
N VAL A 231 -6.98 14.04 -7.80
CA VAL A 231 -7.85 15.20 -7.56
C VAL A 231 -7.19 16.18 -6.61
N ARG A 232 -6.66 15.66 -5.51
CA ARG A 232 -6.02 16.45 -4.46
C ARG A 232 -5.10 15.60 -3.61
N GLU A 233 -4.11 16.24 -3.01
CA GLU A 233 -3.19 15.65 -2.06
C GLU A 233 -3.18 16.48 -0.78
N TRP A 234 -2.98 15.79 0.35
CA TRP A 234 -2.82 16.40 1.67
C TRP A 234 -1.60 15.81 2.36
N ALA A 235 -0.89 16.65 3.10
CA ALA A 235 0.12 16.19 4.04
C ALA A 235 -0.57 15.65 5.30
N GLY A 236 -0.06 14.55 5.83
CA GLY A 236 -0.53 13.92 7.05
C GLY A 236 0.61 13.69 8.04
N SER A 237 0.26 13.27 9.25
CA SER A 237 1.19 12.96 10.33
C SER A 237 0.95 11.54 10.83
N PRO A 238 1.71 10.54 10.40
CA PRO A 238 1.47 9.14 10.75
C PRO A 238 1.39 8.89 12.26
N GLY A 239 0.31 8.25 12.70
CA GLY A 239 0.04 7.94 14.10
C GLY A 239 -0.69 9.04 14.87
N VAL A 240 -1.04 10.15 14.20
CA VAL A 240 -1.86 11.23 14.78
C VAL A 240 -3.26 11.14 14.21
N GLU A 241 -4.27 11.24 15.09
CA GLU A 241 -5.65 11.40 14.67
C GLU A 241 -5.92 12.89 14.46
N ASP A 242 -6.12 13.28 13.21
CA ASP A 242 -6.43 14.65 12.82
C ASP A 242 -7.90 14.70 12.36
N ALA A 243 -8.75 15.23 13.24
CA ALA A 243 -10.19 15.31 12.98
C ALA A 243 -10.51 16.33 11.88
N GLU A 244 -9.82 17.48 11.85
CA GLU A 244 -10.03 18.52 10.86
C GLU A 244 -9.66 18.04 9.45
N LEU A 245 -8.50 17.43 9.33
CA LEU A 245 -8.05 16.80 8.08
C LEU A 245 -9.01 15.69 7.65
N THR A 246 -9.49 14.86 8.58
CA THR A 246 -10.46 13.79 8.32
C THR A 246 -11.76 14.34 7.76
N ASP A 247 -12.28 15.41 8.33
CA ASP A 247 -13.52 16.06 7.88
C ASP A 247 -13.35 16.71 6.51
N GLU A 248 -12.22 17.40 6.26
CA GLU A 248 -11.91 17.99 4.96
C GLU A 248 -11.82 16.93 3.85
N ILE A 249 -11.06 15.86 4.08
CA ILE A 249 -10.93 14.78 3.10
C ILE A 249 -12.27 14.08 2.87
N THR A 250 -13.06 13.86 3.94
CA THR A 250 -14.40 13.25 3.85
C THR A 250 -15.35 14.08 3.00
N ALA A 251 -15.37 15.41 3.19
CA ALA A 251 -16.17 16.32 2.40
C ALA A 251 -15.77 16.23 0.92
N ARG A 252 -14.46 16.27 0.62
CA ARG A 252 -13.98 16.19 -0.76
C ARG A 252 -14.24 14.85 -1.42
N LEU A 253 -14.12 13.75 -0.70
CA LEU A 253 -14.46 12.41 -1.20
C LEU A 253 -15.96 12.31 -1.56
N ARG A 254 -16.85 12.88 -0.74
CA ARG A 254 -18.30 12.95 -1.02
C ARG A 254 -18.58 13.72 -2.32
N GLU A 255 -17.94 14.85 -2.54
CA GLU A 255 -18.08 15.63 -3.77
C GLU A 255 -17.67 14.80 -5.00
N VAL A 256 -16.52 14.09 -4.93
CA VAL A 256 -16.04 13.22 -6.01
C VAL A 256 -17.02 12.09 -6.31
N ILE A 257 -17.63 11.49 -5.29
CA ILE A 257 -18.61 10.41 -5.46
C ILE A 257 -19.91 10.97 -6.07
N SER A 258 -20.40 12.12 -5.57
CA SER A 258 -21.64 12.73 -6.03
C SER A 258 -21.56 13.22 -7.47
N SER A 259 -20.43 13.79 -7.89
CA SER A 259 -20.21 14.23 -9.27
C SER A 259 -20.23 13.10 -10.29
N HIS A 260 -19.88 11.88 -9.86
CA HIS A 260 -19.94 10.68 -10.72
C HIS A 260 -21.34 10.08 -10.84
N ALA A 261 -22.20 10.25 -9.84
CA ALA A 261 -23.56 9.72 -9.86
C ALA A 261 -24.52 10.58 -10.71
N ALA A 262 -24.11 11.80 -11.06
CA ALA A 262 -24.88 12.76 -11.83
C ALA A 262 -24.51 12.79 -13.32
N GLY A 263 -23.50 12.07 -13.77
CA GLY A 263 -23.07 11.94 -15.17
C GLY A 263 -23.19 10.52 -15.69
#